data_30675bafcd974035d5b31d5319b03e27
#
_entry.id   30675bafcd974035d5b31d5319b03e27
#
_cell.length_a   1.000
_cell.length_b   1.000
_cell.length_c   1.000
_cell.angle_alpha   90.00
_cell.angle_beta   90.00
_cell.angle_gamma   90.00
#
_symmetry.space_group_name_H-M   'P 1'
#
loop_
_entity.id
_entity.type
_entity.pdbx_description
1 polymer ?
#
loop_
_entity_poly.entity_id
_entity_poly.type
_entity_poly.pdbx_seq_one_letter_code
_entity_poly.pdbx_strand_id
1 'polypeptide(L)'
;MNNSAMPSRLTVVFSASGDKNTIPVNSTPETLADGLAAMDSGFPPLTRIALSAGGKPPKGQDFNGIFNDAYTRLQWEQAGGFYTFDSAFSAAIGGYPKGAILINSARDGFWQSTIENNTTNPDAGGIGWINYSSGRLLNVQTFLSSGTYTPTPGAKSVVVEMVGGGGGSDAAPATGAGQVSIVSGGGAGSYAKGRFSINFTSISIVVGVGGQGGTAASPVGSVGGSSSFGSLMVAPGGTRGPSAGPANPPFLPQGNVASSAPSGANIIG
;
A
#
# COMPACT_ATOMS: atom_id res chain seq x y z
N MET A 1 -19.27 -23.15 9.69
CA MET A 1 -20.27 -22.77 8.65
C MET A 1 -19.62 -22.95 7.29
N ASN A 2 -20.31 -23.53 6.31
CA ASN A 2 -19.81 -23.61 4.93
C ASN A 2 -20.21 -22.35 4.17
N ASN A 3 -19.41 -21.96 3.16
CA ASN A 3 -19.74 -20.83 2.29
C ASN A 3 -21.09 -21.01 1.58
N SER A 4 -21.48 -22.26 1.30
CA SER A 4 -22.79 -22.60 0.72
C SER A 4 -23.98 -22.34 1.66
N ALA A 5 -23.74 -22.17 2.95
CA ALA A 5 -24.75 -21.86 3.96
C ALA A 5 -24.79 -20.36 4.32
N MET A 6 -24.14 -19.51 3.50
CA MET A 6 -24.18 -18.06 3.69
C MET A 6 -25.61 -17.53 3.49
N PRO A 7 -26.20 -16.85 4.49
CA PRO A 7 -27.55 -16.31 4.35
C PRO A 7 -27.57 -15.18 3.29
N SER A 8 -28.73 -14.99 2.67
CA SER A 8 -28.94 -13.83 1.80
C SER A 8 -28.84 -12.52 2.61
N ARG A 9 -28.35 -11.47 1.95
CA ARG A 9 -28.25 -10.14 2.56
C ARG A 9 -29.62 -9.52 2.78
N LEU A 10 -29.76 -8.73 3.85
CA LEU A 10 -30.97 -8.00 4.14
C LEU A 10 -31.14 -6.84 3.14
N THR A 11 -32.12 -6.94 2.27
CA THR A 11 -32.45 -5.86 1.32
C THR A 11 -33.37 -4.81 1.93
N VAL A 12 -34.17 -5.22 2.92
CA VAL A 12 -35.10 -4.34 3.65
C VAL A 12 -34.96 -4.63 5.14
N VAL A 13 -34.81 -3.57 5.95
CA VAL A 13 -34.72 -3.68 7.39
C VAL A 13 -36.10 -3.90 8.00
N PHE A 14 -36.14 -4.51 9.20
CA PHE A 14 -37.40 -4.73 9.91
C PHE A 14 -38.14 -3.41 10.15
N SER A 15 -39.45 -3.39 9.92
CA SER A 15 -40.30 -2.20 10.06
C SER A 15 -39.80 -0.96 9.31
N ALA A 16 -39.26 -1.12 8.08
CA ALA A 16 -38.78 0.00 7.28
C ALA A 16 -39.83 1.11 7.11
N SER A 17 -41.07 0.72 6.78
CA SER A 17 -42.21 1.61 6.61
C SER A 17 -43.25 1.48 7.72
N GLY A 18 -42.99 0.66 8.73
CA GLY A 18 -43.90 0.44 9.85
C GLY A 18 -43.83 1.54 10.89
N ASP A 19 -44.91 1.65 11.66
CA ASP A 19 -44.99 2.54 12.84
C ASP A 19 -43.98 2.06 13.90
N LYS A 20 -43.09 2.96 14.33
CA LYS A 20 -41.99 2.65 15.26
C LYS A 20 -41.61 3.87 16.10
N ASN A 21 -41.25 3.61 17.35
CA ASN A 21 -40.67 4.60 18.23
C ASN A 21 -39.14 4.66 18.07
N THR A 22 -38.56 5.85 18.22
CA THR A 22 -37.12 5.98 18.48
C THR A 22 -36.88 5.64 19.94
N ILE A 23 -36.00 4.66 20.19
CA ILE A 23 -35.69 4.22 21.56
C ILE A 23 -34.64 5.18 22.15
N PRO A 24 -34.97 5.90 23.23
CA PRO A 24 -34.04 6.82 23.87
C PRO A 24 -32.88 6.04 24.53
N VAL A 25 -31.72 6.70 24.64
CA VAL A 25 -30.58 6.10 25.34
C VAL A 25 -30.86 5.98 26.84
N ASN A 26 -31.41 7.02 27.43
CA ASN A 26 -31.71 7.07 28.87
C ASN A 26 -33.21 7.05 29.09
N SER A 27 -33.65 6.30 30.10
CA SER A 27 -35.00 6.34 30.60
C SER A 27 -35.28 7.62 31.35
N THR A 28 -36.53 8.06 31.33
CA THR A 28 -37.04 9.19 32.13
C THR A 28 -38.22 8.72 32.98
N PRO A 29 -38.61 9.46 34.03
CA PRO A 29 -39.82 9.16 34.81
C PRO A 29 -41.07 8.97 33.93
N GLU A 30 -41.19 9.75 32.86
CA GLU A 30 -42.30 9.71 31.93
C GLU A 30 -42.26 8.43 31.08
N THR A 31 -41.08 8.06 30.50
CA THR A 31 -40.96 6.85 29.72
C THR A 31 -41.25 5.60 30.58
N LEU A 32 -40.75 5.58 31.82
CA LEU A 32 -41.01 4.49 32.77
C LEU A 32 -42.48 4.37 33.13
N ALA A 33 -43.17 5.53 33.41
CA ALA A 33 -44.57 5.56 33.72
C ALA A 33 -45.48 5.18 32.54
N ASP A 34 -45.02 5.40 31.31
CA ASP A 34 -45.74 5.02 30.08
C ASP A 34 -45.43 3.62 29.56
N GLY A 35 -44.56 2.90 30.24
CA GLY A 35 -44.17 1.55 29.83
C GLY A 35 -43.33 1.54 28.57
N LEU A 36 -42.65 2.64 28.20
CA LEU A 36 -41.80 2.77 27.03
C LEU A 36 -40.40 2.16 27.28
N ALA A 37 -39.83 1.56 26.25
CA ALA A 37 -38.47 1.04 26.33
C ALA A 37 -37.42 2.15 26.23
N ALA A 38 -36.26 1.96 26.90
CA ALA A 38 -35.07 2.76 26.75
C ALA A 38 -33.83 1.84 26.71
N MET A 39 -32.71 2.32 26.14
CA MET A 39 -31.51 1.48 26.02
C MET A 39 -30.87 1.11 27.36
N ASP A 40 -30.90 2.01 28.31
CA ASP A 40 -30.33 1.84 29.66
C ASP A 40 -31.13 0.88 30.56
N SER A 41 -32.46 0.86 30.44
CA SER A 41 -33.37 0.15 31.34
C SER A 41 -34.18 -0.96 30.66
N GLY A 42 -34.20 -1.02 29.34
CA GLY A 42 -35.05 -1.92 28.58
C GLY A 42 -36.54 -1.60 28.77
N PHE A 43 -37.37 -2.64 28.78
CA PHE A 43 -38.79 -2.51 29.11
C PHE A 43 -38.98 -2.39 30.65
N PRO A 44 -39.63 -1.34 31.15
CA PRO A 44 -39.78 -1.14 32.60
C PRO A 44 -40.63 -2.22 33.25
N PRO A 45 -40.51 -2.43 34.59
CA PRO A 45 -41.29 -3.41 35.33
C PRO A 45 -42.79 -3.35 35.10
N LEU A 46 -43.32 -2.16 34.84
CA LEU A 46 -44.72 -1.89 34.57
C LEU A 46 -45.30 -2.72 33.42
N THR A 47 -44.44 -3.08 32.44
CA THR A 47 -44.84 -3.89 31.27
C THR A 47 -45.03 -5.36 31.58
N ARG A 48 -44.61 -5.82 32.78
CA ARG A 48 -44.73 -7.20 33.27
C ARG A 48 -45.83 -7.37 34.33
N ILE A 49 -46.53 -6.31 34.65
CA ILE A 49 -47.65 -6.33 35.58
C ILE A 49 -48.91 -6.63 34.80
N ALA A 50 -49.82 -7.40 35.39
CA ALA A 50 -51.13 -7.69 34.78
C ALA A 50 -51.94 -6.37 34.57
N LEU A 51 -52.66 -6.28 33.45
CA LEU A 51 -53.51 -5.12 33.15
C LEU A 51 -54.53 -4.84 34.27
N SER A 52 -55.10 -5.89 34.88
CA SER A 52 -56.02 -5.76 36.03
C SER A 52 -55.36 -5.18 37.27
N ALA A 53 -54.04 -5.20 37.39
CA ALA A 53 -53.24 -4.65 38.45
C ALA A 53 -52.56 -3.32 38.07
N GLY A 54 -53.02 -2.67 37.00
CA GLY A 54 -52.50 -1.38 36.53
C GLY A 54 -51.25 -1.48 35.63
N GLY A 55 -50.88 -2.67 35.16
CA GLY A 55 -49.78 -2.83 34.23
C GLY A 55 -50.08 -2.25 32.84
N LYS A 56 -49.05 -1.90 32.12
CA LYS A 56 -49.10 -1.45 30.71
C LYS A 56 -48.32 -2.43 29.83
N PRO A 57 -48.93 -3.06 28.82
CA PRO A 57 -48.19 -4.00 27.96
C PRO A 57 -47.10 -3.26 27.17
N PRO A 58 -45.98 -3.95 26.80
CA PRO A 58 -44.99 -3.39 25.91
C PRO A 58 -45.62 -2.90 24.62
N LYS A 59 -45.20 -1.76 24.11
CA LYS A 59 -45.72 -1.21 22.85
C LYS A 59 -45.08 -1.88 21.66
N GLY A 60 -45.87 -2.26 20.65
CA GLY A 60 -45.39 -2.81 19.39
C GLY A 60 -44.43 -1.89 18.66
N GLN A 61 -44.65 -0.56 18.77
CA GLN A 61 -43.77 0.47 18.21
C GLN A 61 -42.36 0.44 18.81
N ASP A 62 -42.20 0.07 20.09
CA ASP A 62 -40.88 -0.05 20.72
C ASP A 62 -40.14 -1.26 20.17
N PHE A 63 -40.82 -2.40 20.03
CA PHE A 63 -40.24 -3.56 19.36
C PHE A 63 -39.83 -3.25 17.90
N ASN A 64 -40.73 -2.57 17.16
CA ASN A 64 -40.44 -2.12 15.81
C ASN A 64 -39.19 -1.20 15.76
N GLY A 65 -39.05 -0.31 16.71
CA GLY A 65 -37.91 0.61 16.82
C GLY A 65 -36.60 -0.13 17.14
N ILE A 66 -36.62 -1.01 18.15
CA ILE A 66 -35.46 -1.83 18.54
C ILE A 66 -34.96 -2.68 17.37
N PHE A 67 -35.87 -3.44 16.75
CA PHE A 67 -35.47 -4.29 15.61
C PHE A 67 -35.06 -3.49 14.40
N ASN A 68 -35.72 -2.36 14.10
CA ASN A 68 -35.32 -1.50 12.99
C ASN A 68 -33.88 -1.00 13.16
N ASP A 69 -33.49 -0.51 14.34
CA ASP A 69 -32.12 -0.06 14.63
C ASP A 69 -31.12 -1.23 14.51
N ALA A 70 -31.41 -2.37 15.14
CA ALA A 70 -30.55 -3.55 15.09
C ALA A 70 -30.34 -4.06 13.66
N TYR A 71 -31.42 -4.19 12.88
CA TYR A 71 -31.33 -4.65 11.48
C TYR A 71 -30.67 -3.60 10.57
N THR A 72 -30.78 -2.31 10.85
CA THR A 72 -30.05 -1.26 10.13
C THR A 72 -28.54 -1.42 10.31
N ARG A 73 -28.08 -1.67 11.54
CA ARG A 73 -26.67 -1.92 11.84
C ARG A 73 -26.17 -3.21 11.18
N LEU A 74 -26.93 -4.29 11.25
CA LEU A 74 -26.62 -5.55 10.57
C LEU A 74 -26.57 -5.40 9.03
N GLN A 75 -27.46 -4.60 8.44
CA GLN A 75 -27.43 -4.30 7.01
C GLN A 75 -26.16 -3.53 6.62
N TRP A 76 -25.75 -2.55 7.44
CA TRP A 76 -24.51 -1.82 7.26
C TRP A 76 -23.28 -2.74 7.28
N GLU A 77 -23.21 -3.67 8.25
CA GLU A 77 -22.15 -4.67 8.35
C GLU A 77 -22.16 -5.64 7.14
N GLN A 78 -23.34 -6.10 6.71
CA GLN A 78 -23.49 -6.95 5.52
C GLN A 78 -23.09 -6.25 4.21
N ALA A 79 -23.17 -4.92 4.18
CA ALA A 79 -22.68 -4.10 3.08
C ALA A 79 -21.14 -3.95 3.10
N GLY A 80 -20.47 -4.43 4.15
CA GLY A 80 -19.03 -4.26 4.35
C GLY A 80 -18.69 -2.90 4.96
N GLY A 81 -19.63 -2.26 5.66
CA GLY A 81 -19.44 -0.98 6.33
C GLY A 81 -18.50 -1.10 7.53
N PHE A 82 -17.51 -0.25 7.58
CA PHE A 82 -16.64 -0.05 8.74
C PHE A 82 -16.88 1.31 9.35
N TYR A 83 -16.59 1.44 10.66
CA TYR A 83 -16.70 2.69 11.39
C TYR A 83 -15.35 3.38 11.48
N THR A 84 -15.35 4.71 11.43
CA THR A 84 -14.19 5.55 11.76
C THR A 84 -14.03 5.64 13.27
N PHE A 85 -12.91 6.19 13.74
CA PHE A 85 -12.75 6.50 15.17
C PHE A 85 -13.81 7.51 15.60
N ASP A 86 -14.46 7.20 16.73
CA ASP A 86 -15.43 8.08 17.40
C ASP A 86 -15.01 8.22 18.86
N SER A 87 -14.72 9.45 19.28
CA SER A 87 -14.25 9.75 20.64
C SER A 87 -15.33 9.56 21.70
N ALA A 88 -16.59 9.91 21.38
CA ALA A 88 -17.70 9.75 22.31
C ALA A 88 -18.04 8.28 22.53
N PHE A 89 -18.09 7.51 21.44
CA PHE A 89 -18.27 6.06 21.52
C PHE A 89 -17.11 5.39 22.27
N SER A 90 -15.86 5.76 21.95
CA SER A 90 -14.67 5.26 22.63
C SER A 90 -14.75 5.50 24.15
N ALA A 91 -15.12 6.70 24.56
CA ALA A 91 -15.30 7.03 25.98
C ALA A 91 -16.41 6.20 26.64
N ALA A 92 -17.53 6.02 25.96
CA ALA A 92 -18.68 5.28 26.48
C ALA A 92 -18.40 3.78 26.71
N ILE A 93 -17.57 3.16 25.84
CA ILE A 93 -17.25 1.73 25.94
C ILE A 93 -15.94 1.46 26.72
N GLY A 94 -15.24 2.50 27.17
CA GLY A 94 -13.94 2.36 27.84
C GLY A 94 -12.75 2.13 26.92
N GLY A 95 -12.88 2.46 25.64
CA GLY A 95 -11.83 2.32 24.60
C GLY A 95 -12.02 1.11 23.69
N TYR A 96 -11.40 1.17 22.53
CA TYR A 96 -11.42 0.07 21.55
C TYR A 96 -10.54 -1.09 22.03
N PRO A 97 -10.98 -2.34 21.87
CA PRO A 97 -10.19 -3.50 22.27
C PRO A 97 -8.99 -3.71 21.34
N LYS A 98 -8.01 -4.44 21.80
CA LYS A 98 -6.90 -4.92 20.97
C LYS A 98 -7.45 -5.76 19.80
N GLY A 99 -6.96 -5.49 18.59
CA GLY A 99 -7.43 -6.15 17.37
C GLY A 99 -8.62 -5.45 16.70
N ALA A 100 -9.23 -4.44 17.32
CA ALA A 100 -10.29 -3.65 16.68
C ALA A 100 -9.77 -3.04 15.37
N ILE A 101 -10.61 -3.09 14.33
CA ILE A 101 -10.32 -2.53 13.00
C ILE A 101 -11.28 -1.38 12.75
N LEU A 102 -10.71 -0.20 12.44
CA LEU A 102 -11.44 0.98 12.03
C LEU A 102 -11.00 1.40 10.63
N ILE A 103 -11.94 1.94 9.84
CA ILE A 103 -11.56 2.62 8.60
C ILE A 103 -11.02 4.01 8.95
N ASN A 104 -9.97 4.48 8.26
CA ASN A 104 -9.48 5.83 8.46
C ASN A 104 -10.48 6.88 7.96
N SER A 105 -10.32 8.14 8.36
CA SER A 105 -11.22 9.24 7.97
C SER A 105 -11.27 9.49 6.47
N ALA A 106 -10.17 9.21 5.74
CA ALA A 106 -10.11 9.30 4.28
C ALA A 106 -10.79 8.11 3.57
N ARG A 107 -11.14 7.02 4.30
CA ARG A 107 -11.75 5.79 3.79
C ARG A 107 -10.92 5.04 2.74
N ASP A 108 -9.61 5.21 2.77
CA ASP A 108 -8.64 4.58 1.86
C ASP A 108 -7.70 3.59 2.56
N GLY A 109 -7.89 3.36 3.86
CA GLY A 109 -7.07 2.45 4.67
C GLY A 109 -7.71 2.10 6.00
N PHE A 110 -7.07 1.18 6.72
CA PHE A 110 -7.57 0.67 7.99
C PHE A 110 -6.53 0.84 9.09
N TRP A 111 -7.03 1.09 10.30
CA TRP A 111 -6.29 1.08 11.54
C TRP A 111 -6.61 -0.18 12.34
N GLN A 112 -5.60 -0.82 12.92
CA GLN A 112 -5.79 -1.90 13.88
C GLN A 112 -5.25 -1.48 15.23
N SER A 113 -6.06 -1.62 16.30
CA SER A 113 -5.61 -1.40 17.66
C SER A 113 -4.64 -2.51 18.10
N THR A 114 -3.52 -2.13 18.70
CA THR A 114 -2.50 -3.05 19.24
C THR A 114 -2.55 -3.19 20.76
N ILE A 115 -3.37 -2.37 21.42
CA ILE A 115 -3.53 -2.33 22.87
C ILE A 115 -5.01 -2.45 23.26
N GLU A 116 -5.27 -2.90 24.47
CA GLU A 116 -6.60 -2.90 25.05
C GLU A 116 -7.02 -1.49 25.47
N ASN A 117 -8.32 -1.25 25.48
CA ASN A 117 -8.93 0.01 25.94
C ASN A 117 -8.34 1.25 25.26
N ASN A 118 -8.08 1.16 23.97
CA ASN A 118 -7.45 2.24 23.22
C ASN A 118 -8.44 3.40 22.97
N THR A 119 -8.20 4.53 23.61
CA THR A 119 -9.02 5.75 23.50
C THR A 119 -8.42 6.81 22.58
N THR A 120 -7.24 6.55 21.99
CA THR A 120 -6.53 7.54 21.17
C THR A 120 -7.03 7.55 19.73
N ASN A 121 -7.05 8.72 19.10
CA ASN A 121 -7.47 8.84 17.69
C ASN A 121 -6.32 8.45 16.74
N PRO A 122 -6.48 7.38 15.94
CA PRO A 122 -5.42 6.95 15.00
C PRO A 122 -5.15 7.96 13.89
N ASP A 123 -6.15 8.67 13.39
CA ASP A 123 -6.00 9.65 12.32
C ASP A 123 -5.24 10.91 12.78
N ALA A 124 -5.18 11.15 14.08
CA ALA A 124 -4.42 12.22 14.71
C ALA A 124 -3.03 11.76 15.23
N GLY A 125 -2.57 10.57 14.83
CA GLY A 125 -1.29 10.02 15.31
C GLY A 125 -1.36 9.40 16.70
N GLY A 126 -2.56 8.99 17.14
CA GLY A 126 -2.75 8.31 18.43
C GLY A 126 -1.92 7.03 18.54
N ILE A 127 -1.36 6.78 19.73
CA ILE A 127 -0.54 5.59 20.01
C ILE A 127 -1.40 4.32 20.08
N GLY A 128 -0.77 3.17 19.92
CA GLY A 128 -1.45 1.88 20.00
C GLY A 128 -2.28 1.53 18.77
N TRP A 129 -2.07 2.20 17.65
CA TRP A 129 -2.65 1.87 16.35
C TRP A 129 -1.57 1.60 15.31
N ILE A 130 -1.80 0.60 14.47
CA ILE A 130 -1.00 0.36 13.27
C ILE A 130 -1.87 0.53 12.04
N ASN A 131 -1.30 1.12 10.98
CA ASN A 131 -1.98 1.16 9.70
C ASN A 131 -1.92 -0.24 9.06
N TYR A 132 -3.04 -0.94 9.06
CA TYR A 132 -3.16 -2.29 8.53
C TYR A 132 -2.96 -2.36 7.00
N SER A 133 -3.16 -1.24 6.31
CA SER A 133 -2.99 -1.13 4.86
C SER A 133 -1.58 -0.69 4.46
N SER A 134 -0.71 -0.30 5.42
CA SER A 134 0.65 0.14 5.12
C SER A 134 1.62 -1.04 4.93
N GLY A 135 2.64 -0.82 4.11
CA GLY A 135 3.74 -1.78 3.93
C GLY A 135 3.48 -2.90 2.93
N ARG A 136 2.30 -3.01 2.33
CA ARG A 136 2.05 -4.01 1.27
C ARG A 136 2.52 -3.49 -0.09
N LEU A 137 3.02 -4.41 -0.91
CA LEU A 137 3.31 -4.13 -2.31
C LEU A 137 2.00 -3.91 -3.08
N LEU A 138 1.81 -2.71 -3.64
CA LEU A 138 0.60 -2.37 -4.40
C LEU A 138 0.73 -2.74 -5.87
N ASN A 139 1.92 -2.55 -6.46
CA ASN A 139 2.16 -2.79 -7.87
C ASN A 139 3.66 -2.93 -8.15
N VAL A 140 4.00 -3.59 -9.26
CA VAL A 140 5.35 -3.65 -9.83
C VAL A 140 5.26 -3.17 -11.27
N GLN A 141 6.12 -2.22 -11.64
CA GLN A 141 6.24 -1.71 -13.01
C GLN A 141 7.66 -1.98 -13.52
N THR A 142 7.77 -2.60 -14.66
CA THR A 142 9.05 -2.90 -15.33
C THR A 142 9.21 -2.09 -16.60
N PHE A 143 10.36 -1.44 -16.76
CA PHE A 143 10.70 -0.64 -17.94
C PHE A 143 11.83 -1.29 -18.69
N LEU A 144 11.55 -1.79 -19.89
CA LEU A 144 12.55 -2.34 -20.83
C LEU A 144 13.00 -1.30 -21.87
N SER A 145 12.35 -0.15 -21.90
CA SER A 145 12.67 1.03 -22.70
C SER A 145 12.36 2.29 -21.91
N SER A 146 12.93 3.40 -22.31
CA SER A 146 12.67 4.72 -21.69
C SER A 146 11.17 5.07 -21.75
N GLY A 147 10.67 5.74 -20.73
CA GLY A 147 9.24 6.04 -20.58
C GLY A 147 8.97 6.95 -19.39
N THR A 148 7.76 6.88 -18.88
CA THR A 148 7.31 7.66 -17.73
C THR A 148 6.73 6.74 -16.67
N TYR A 149 7.24 6.82 -15.46
CA TYR A 149 6.64 6.19 -14.29
C TYR A 149 5.54 7.09 -13.74
N THR A 150 4.36 6.52 -13.55
CA THR A 150 3.24 7.14 -12.83
C THR A 150 2.98 6.31 -11.58
N PRO A 151 2.97 6.93 -10.38
CA PRO A 151 2.70 6.21 -9.15
C PRO A 151 1.34 5.54 -9.15
N THR A 152 1.30 4.31 -8.64
CA THR A 152 0.02 3.62 -8.39
C THR A 152 -0.77 4.38 -7.33
N PRO A 153 -2.08 4.61 -7.51
CA PRO A 153 -2.92 5.27 -6.52
C PRO A 153 -2.79 4.61 -5.13
N GLY A 154 -2.61 5.44 -4.11
CA GLY A 154 -2.42 4.98 -2.72
C GLY A 154 -0.98 4.60 -2.35
N ALA A 155 -0.04 4.53 -3.29
CA ALA A 155 1.35 4.29 -3.00
C ALA A 155 1.97 5.50 -2.27
N LYS A 156 2.70 5.24 -1.18
CA LYS A 156 3.39 6.29 -0.40
C LYS A 156 4.90 6.32 -0.68
N SER A 157 5.46 5.21 -1.17
CA SER A 157 6.86 5.11 -1.56
C SER A 157 7.04 4.13 -2.70
N VAL A 158 8.12 4.30 -3.44
CA VAL A 158 8.56 3.38 -4.49
C VAL A 158 9.98 2.87 -4.18
N VAL A 159 10.21 1.58 -4.38
CA VAL A 159 11.56 1.00 -4.43
C VAL A 159 11.91 0.85 -5.89
N VAL A 160 13.05 1.42 -6.28
CA VAL A 160 13.54 1.41 -7.65
C VAL A 160 14.83 0.61 -7.69
N GLU A 161 14.91 -0.32 -8.63
CA GLU A 161 16.11 -1.07 -8.97
C GLU A 161 16.42 -0.84 -10.44
N MET A 162 17.67 -0.52 -10.76
CA MET A 162 18.06 -0.28 -12.14
C MET A 162 19.51 -0.65 -12.39
N VAL A 163 19.82 -0.90 -13.66
CA VAL A 163 21.17 -1.18 -14.16
C VAL A 163 21.43 -0.29 -15.37
N GLY A 164 22.62 0.27 -15.47
CA GLY A 164 23.09 0.95 -16.68
C GLY A 164 23.34 -0.04 -17.82
N GLY A 165 23.37 0.43 -19.05
CA GLY A 165 23.75 -0.38 -20.21
C GLY A 165 25.20 -0.87 -20.11
N GLY A 166 25.50 -2.10 -20.51
CA GLY A 166 26.89 -2.59 -20.62
C GLY A 166 27.67 -1.87 -21.72
N GLY A 167 28.98 -1.76 -21.56
CA GLY A 167 29.86 -1.21 -22.61
C GLY A 167 30.10 -2.19 -23.74
N GLY A 168 30.42 -1.69 -24.93
CA GLY A 168 30.92 -2.47 -26.08
C GLY A 168 32.44 -2.69 -26.00
N SER A 169 32.96 -3.72 -26.64
CA SER A 169 34.40 -3.92 -26.80
C SER A 169 34.92 -3.19 -28.05
N ASP A 170 36.18 -2.84 -28.06
CA ASP A 170 36.87 -2.44 -29.29
C ASP A 170 37.00 -3.63 -30.27
N ALA A 171 37.30 -3.36 -31.52
CA ALA A 171 37.73 -4.42 -32.45
C ALA A 171 39.19 -4.77 -32.20
N ALA A 172 39.53 -6.03 -32.38
CA ALA A 172 40.93 -6.47 -32.33
C ALA A 172 41.74 -5.85 -33.49
N PRO A 173 42.90 -5.22 -33.21
CA PRO A 173 43.78 -4.79 -34.27
C PRO A 173 44.26 -5.96 -35.17
N ALA A 174 44.42 -5.66 -36.45
CA ALA A 174 45.02 -6.65 -37.39
C ALA A 174 46.46 -7.00 -37.00
N THR A 175 46.81 -8.25 -37.10
CA THR A 175 48.13 -8.77 -36.71
C THR A 175 48.92 -9.24 -37.93
N GLY A 176 50.24 -9.00 -37.93
CA GLY A 176 51.21 -9.65 -38.84
C GLY A 176 51.67 -11.00 -38.30
N ALA A 177 52.59 -11.64 -39.09
CA ALA A 177 53.16 -12.95 -38.68
C ALA A 177 53.86 -12.81 -37.31
N GLY A 178 53.58 -13.72 -36.38
CA GLY A 178 54.15 -13.75 -35.03
C GLY A 178 53.66 -12.74 -34.09
N GLN A 179 52.65 -11.90 -34.47
CA GLN A 179 52.00 -10.90 -33.61
C GLN A 179 50.68 -11.41 -33.03
N VAL A 180 50.30 -10.83 -31.91
CA VAL A 180 49.02 -11.06 -31.23
C VAL A 180 48.32 -9.72 -30.95
N SER A 181 47.01 -9.74 -30.94
CA SER A 181 46.15 -8.64 -30.41
C SER A 181 45.09 -9.21 -29.46
N ILE A 182 44.70 -8.42 -28.49
CA ILE A 182 43.73 -8.81 -27.48
C ILE A 182 42.69 -7.70 -27.33
N VAL A 183 41.48 -8.09 -27.03
CA VAL A 183 40.35 -7.19 -26.69
C VAL A 183 39.80 -7.57 -25.35
N SER A 184 39.62 -6.59 -24.49
CA SER A 184 38.83 -6.77 -23.27
C SER A 184 37.33 -6.75 -23.58
N GLY A 185 36.55 -7.50 -22.83
CA GLY A 185 35.09 -7.30 -22.80
C GLY A 185 34.70 -5.91 -22.32
N GLY A 186 33.58 -5.39 -22.78
CA GLY A 186 32.99 -4.18 -22.22
C GLY A 186 32.64 -4.33 -20.74
N GLY A 187 32.71 -3.25 -19.97
CA GLY A 187 32.33 -3.23 -18.55
C GLY A 187 30.82 -3.37 -18.36
N ALA A 188 30.41 -3.95 -17.23
CA ALA A 188 29.02 -3.95 -16.81
C ALA A 188 28.55 -2.52 -16.47
N GLY A 189 27.30 -2.23 -16.73
CA GLY A 189 26.68 -1.01 -16.18
C GLY A 189 26.56 -1.09 -14.66
N SER A 190 26.52 0.05 -14.01
CA SER A 190 26.34 0.12 -12.56
C SER A 190 24.94 -0.28 -12.16
N TYR A 191 24.84 -0.98 -11.03
CA TYR A 191 23.57 -1.29 -10.37
C TYR A 191 23.26 -0.20 -9.34
N ALA A 192 21.98 0.19 -9.27
CA ALA A 192 21.47 1.13 -8.27
C ALA A 192 20.15 0.65 -7.70
N LYS A 193 19.99 0.78 -6.37
CA LYS A 193 18.74 0.51 -5.66
C LYS A 193 18.45 1.63 -4.69
N GLY A 194 17.20 2.13 -4.70
CA GLY A 194 16.79 3.20 -3.82
C GLY A 194 15.31 3.15 -3.48
N ARG A 195 14.97 3.70 -2.30
CA ARG A 195 13.58 3.92 -1.88
C ARG A 195 13.30 5.40 -1.82
N PHE A 196 12.22 5.83 -2.45
CA PHE A 196 11.82 7.23 -2.54
C PHE A 196 10.40 7.41 -2.05
N SER A 197 10.14 8.47 -1.28
CA SER A 197 8.79 8.90 -0.96
C SER A 197 8.13 9.48 -2.22
N ILE A 198 6.85 9.18 -2.43
CA ILE A 198 6.11 9.68 -3.58
C ILE A 198 5.57 11.07 -3.25
N ASN A 199 6.25 12.09 -3.76
CA ASN A 199 5.88 13.51 -3.72
C ASN A 199 5.79 14.11 -5.13
N PHE A 200 5.62 13.25 -6.15
CA PHE A 200 5.54 13.59 -7.57
C PHE A 200 4.37 12.87 -8.23
N THR A 201 3.81 13.43 -9.28
CA THR A 201 2.71 12.84 -10.07
C THR A 201 3.22 11.90 -11.17
N SER A 202 4.42 12.17 -11.69
CA SER A 202 5.12 11.33 -12.66
C SER A 202 6.61 11.63 -12.63
N ILE A 203 7.41 10.68 -13.12
CA ILE A 203 8.86 10.86 -13.24
C ILE A 203 9.36 10.18 -14.52
N SER A 204 10.31 10.82 -15.22
CA SER A 204 10.92 10.27 -16.43
C SER A 204 11.84 9.09 -16.10
N ILE A 205 11.72 8.02 -16.87
CA ILE A 205 12.60 6.86 -16.83
C ILE A 205 13.45 6.87 -18.09
N VAL A 206 14.77 6.80 -17.90
CA VAL A 206 15.72 6.50 -18.98
C VAL A 206 16.24 5.10 -18.78
N VAL A 207 16.14 4.27 -19.81
CA VAL A 207 16.79 2.95 -19.85
C VAL A 207 18.01 3.07 -20.77
N GLY A 208 19.20 2.90 -20.18
CA GLY A 208 20.47 3.00 -20.89
C GLY A 208 20.65 1.86 -21.88
N VAL A 209 20.93 2.19 -23.11
CA VAL A 209 21.25 1.21 -24.16
C VAL A 209 22.65 0.63 -24.00
N GLY A 210 22.87 -0.59 -24.44
CA GLY A 210 24.22 -1.18 -24.49
C GLY A 210 25.12 -0.41 -25.46
N GLY A 211 26.42 -0.35 -25.15
CA GLY A 211 27.46 0.19 -26.03
C GLY A 211 27.66 -0.71 -27.25
N GLN A 212 27.86 -0.08 -28.40
CA GLN A 212 28.15 -0.78 -29.62
C GLN A 212 29.58 -1.33 -29.60
N GLY A 213 29.78 -2.55 -30.09
CA GLY A 213 31.08 -3.12 -30.29
C GLY A 213 31.81 -2.46 -31.49
N GLY A 214 33.15 -2.40 -31.42
CA GLY A 214 34.00 -1.96 -32.53
C GLY A 214 33.90 -2.90 -33.70
N THR A 215 34.10 -2.38 -34.90
CA THR A 215 34.15 -3.12 -36.17
C THR A 215 35.45 -2.80 -36.89
N ALA A 216 35.77 -3.53 -37.96
CA ALA A 216 36.97 -3.22 -38.78
C ALA A 216 36.91 -1.77 -39.35
N ALA A 217 35.73 -1.27 -39.69
CA ALA A 217 35.52 0.08 -40.20
C ALA A 217 35.51 1.15 -39.12
N SER A 218 35.08 0.80 -37.88
CA SER A 218 35.04 1.68 -36.71
C SER A 218 35.57 0.93 -35.50
N PRO A 219 36.93 0.87 -35.31
CA PRO A 219 37.53 -0.04 -34.33
C PRO A 219 37.22 0.23 -32.88
N VAL A 220 36.80 1.43 -32.55
CA VAL A 220 36.53 1.85 -31.17
C VAL A 220 35.07 1.54 -30.80
N GLY A 221 34.89 0.73 -29.76
CA GLY A 221 33.58 0.48 -29.16
C GLY A 221 33.05 1.69 -28.39
N SER A 222 31.84 1.64 -27.92
CA SER A 222 31.24 2.71 -27.16
C SER A 222 30.92 2.32 -25.71
N VAL A 223 30.88 3.30 -24.84
CA VAL A 223 30.38 3.12 -23.48
C VAL A 223 28.87 2.82 -23.50
N GLY A 224 28.36 2.14 -22.49
CA GLY A 224 26.94 1.94 -22.28
C GLY A 224 26.23 3.22 -21.88
N GLY A 225 24.95 3.31 -22.16
CA GLY A 225 24.09 4.41 -21.73
C GLY A 225 23.79 4.32 -20.23
N SER A 226 23.62 5.46 -19.58
CA SER A 226 23.14 5.52 -18.18
C SER A 226 21.63 5.27 -18.12
N SER A 227 21.18 4.53 -17.09
CA SER A 227 19.78 4.46 -16.71
C SER A 227 19.48 5.48 -15.61
N SER A 228 18.26 6.07 -15.61
CA SER A 228 17.91 7.03 -14.58
C SER A 228 16.42 6.98 -14.18
N PHE A 229 16.19 7.32 -12.92
CA PHE A 229 14.87 7.60 -12.34
C PHE A 229 14.78 9.11 -12.09
N GLY A 230 14.43 9.85 -13.14
CA GLY A 230 14.49 11.29 -13.16
C GLY A 230 15.89 11.80 -12.77
N SER A 231 15.91 12.79 -11.89
CA SER A 231 17.14 13.28 -11.23
C SER A 231 17.43 12.61 -9.88
N LEU A 232 16.54 11.70 -9.42
CA LEU A 232 16.62 11.10 -8.08
C LEU A 232 17.68 9.98 -8.00
N MET A 233 17.87 9.22 -9.08
CA MET A 233 18.83 8.13 -9.10
C MET A 233 19.37 7.90 -10.51
N VAL A 234 20.68 7.69 -10.62
CA VAL A 234 21.35 7.40 -11.89
C VAL A 234 22.27 6.18 -11.70
N ALA A 235 22.16 5.22 -12.60
CA ALA A 235 23.06 4.10 -12.75
C ALA A 235 23.87 4.30 -14.04
N PRO A 236 25.16 4.66 -13.96
CA PRO A 236 26.03 4.87 -15.12
C PRO A 236 26.16 3.60 -15.97
N GLY A 237 26.35 3.80 -17.26
CA GLY A 237 26.68 2.71 -18.19
C GLY A 237 28.10 2.16 -17.98
N GLY A 238 28.33 0.96 -18.48
CA GLY A 238 29.64 0.30 -18.46
C GLY A 238 30.65 0.98 -19.38
N THR A 239 31.90 0.90 -19.00
CA THR A 239 33.02 1.38 -19.82
C THR A 239 33.20 0.50 -21.05
N ARG A 240 33.77 1.06 -22.11
CA ARG A 240 34.18 0.23 -23.28
C ARG A 240 35.34 -0.68 -22.93
N GLY A 241 35.40 -1.85 -23.56
CA GLY A 241 36.53 -2.74 -23.45
C GLY A 241 37.63 -2.34 -24.43
N PRO A 242 38.80 -1.91 -23.94
CA PRO A 242 39.90 -1.49 -24.82
C PRO A 242 40.52 -2.66 -25.56
N SER A 243 41.08 -2.38 -26.73
CA SER A 243 41.98 -3.28 -27.46
C SER A 243 43.43 -2.98 -27.16
N ALA A 244 44.30 -3.98 -27.34
CA ALA A 244 45.72 -3.85 -27.22
C ALA A 244 46.43 -4.72 -28.29
N GLY A 245 47.58 -4.26 -28.75
CA GLY A 245 48.32 -4.85 -29.86
C GLY A 245 48.08 -4.08 -31.17
N PRO A 246 48.64 -4.57 -32.32
CA PRO A 246 49.44 -5.81 -32.44
C PRO A 246 50.78 -5.71 -31.71
N ALA A 247 51.22 -6.79 -31.08
CA ALA A 247 52.50 -6.88 -30.39
C ALA A 247 53.10 -8.27 -30.48
N ASN A 248 54.43 -8.38 -30.33
CA ASN A 248 55.10 -9.69 -30.26
C ASN A 248 54.94 -10.27 -28.84
N PRO A 249 54.67 -11.57 -28.69
CA PRO A 249 54.64 -12.26 -27.41
C PRO A 249 56.01 -12.25 -26.70
N PRO A 250 56.06 -12.26 -25.34
CA PRO A 250 54.94 -12.09 -24.43
C PRO A 250 54.51 -10.64 -24.30
N PHE A 251 53.16 -10.41 -24.15
CA PHE A 251 52.61 -9.08 -24.01
C PHE A 251 51.45 -9.05 -23.04
N LEU A 252 51.36 -8.03 -22.21
CA LEU A 252 50.37 -7.86 -21.17
C LEU A 252 49.42 -6.73 -21.55
N PRO A 253 48.17 -7.02 -21.90
CA PRO A 253 47.19 -6.00 -22.14
C PRO A 253 46.65 -5.41 -20.81
N GLN A 254 46.17 -4.17 -20.86
CA GLN A 254 45.44 -3.62 -19.76
C GLN A 254 44.03 -4.20 -19.68
N GLY A 255 43.56 -4.51 -18.47
CA GLY A 255 42.16 -4.86 -18.21
C GLY A 255 41.22 -3.66 -18.37
N ASN A 256 39.93 -3.96 -18.40
CA ASN A 256 38.91 -2.91 -18.42
C ASN A 256 38.82 -2.21 -17.05
N VAL A 257 38.41 -0.95 -17.06
CA VAL A 257 38.13 -0.20 -15.84
C VAL A 257 36.66 -0.39 -15.41
N ALA A 258 36.44 -0.34 -14.12
CA ALA A 258 35.06 -0.39 -13.57
C ALA A 258 34.22 0.78 -14.06
N SER A 259 32.91 0.59 -14.14
CA SER A 259 31.96 1.69 -14.34
C SER A 259 31.95 2.64 -13.16
N SER A 260 31.52 3.87 -13.40
CA SER A 260 31.35 4.87 -12.33
C SER A 260 30.32 4.41 -11.30
N ALA A 261 30.49 4.83 -10.05
CA ALA A 261 29.52 4.53 -9.00
C ALA A 261 28.15 5.17 -9.30
N PRO A 262 27.06 4.52 -8.93
CA PRO A 262 25.72 5.10 -9.08
C PRO A 262 25.53 6.28 -8.14
N SER A 263 24.62 7.20 -8.49
CA SER A 263 24.21 8.32 -7.64
C SER A 263 22.75 8.18 -7.21
N GLY A 264 22.40 8.70 -6.02
CA GLY A 264 21.03 8.66 -5.48
C GLY A 264 20.59 7.29 -4.95
N ALA A 265 21.42 6.24 -5.06
CA ALA A 265 21.14 4.95 -4.44
C ALA A 265 21.21 5.11 -2.90
N ASN A 266 20.18 4.62 -2.20
CA ASN A 266 20.08 4.72 -0.74
C ASN A 266 19.76 3.40 -0.05
N ILE A 267 19.74 2.32 -0.80
CA ILE A 267 19.70 0.94 -0.31
C ILE A 267 20.96 0.25 -0.82
N ILE A 268 21.82 -0.12 0.10
CA ILE A 268 23.04 -0.91 -0.18
C ILE A 268 22.63 -2.38 -0.11
N GLY A 269 22.90 -3.13 -1.17
CA GLY A 269 22.66 -4.58 -1.24
C GLY A 269 23.82 -5.36 -0.63
#